data_8785d2f1ba7d8bcbd76cfc1e2d4205c1
#
_entry.id   8785d2f1ba7d8bcbd76cfc1e2d4205c1
#
_cell.length_a   1.000
_cell.length_b   1.000
_cell.length_c   1.000
_cell.angle_alpha   90.00
_cell.angle_beta   90.00
_cell.angle_gamma   90.00
#
_symmetry.space_group_name_H-M   'P 1'
#
loop_
_entity.id
_entity.type
_entity.pdbx_description
1 polymer ?
#
loop_
_entity_poly.entity_id
_entity_poly.type
_entity_poly.pdbx_seq_one_letter_code
_entity_poly.pdbx_strand_id
1 'polypeptide(L)'
;MEERDLAVNLARGRIAFGVVSLIAPGFLSRAITGRSDDGTRLFVRMVGARDLGVGLGLHVALDRDAPTRGWLEASAVVDGIDAAAFLLARKHLRPGVLPGTLGLAAAGALLSAWLARQLDPARPSPSQHPAQ
;
A
#
# COMPACT_ATOMS: atom_id res chain seq x y z
N MET A 1 12.11 -0.85 16.95
CA MET A 1 10.94 -0.13 16.34
C MET A 1 9.73 -0.98 16.61
N GLU A 2 8.73 -0.42 17.25
CA GLU A 2 7.51 -1.16 17.58
C GLU A 2 6.66 -1.37 16.32
N GLU A 3 5.85 -2.42 16.29
CA GLU A 3 4.99 -2.75 15.13
C GLU A 3 4.04 -1.60 14.79
N ARG A 4 3.58 -0.87 15.80
CA ARG A 4 2.75 0.33 15.64
C ARG A 4 3.49 1.43 14.88
N ASP A 5 4.77 1.68 15.19
CA ASP A 5 5.59 2.68 14.49
C ASP A 5 5.78 2.31 13.02
N LEU A 6 5.97 1.03 12.73
CA LEU A 6 6.06 0.53 11.35
C LEU A 6 4.75 0.76 10.60
N ALA A 7 3.60 0.50 11.22
CA ALA A 7 2.30 0.74 10.60
C ALA A 7 2.05 2.24 10.38
N VAL A 8 2.43 3.11 11.31
CA VAL A 8 2.35 4.57 11.15
C VAL A 8 3.21 5.04 9.99
N ASN A 9 4.45 4.54 9.89
CA ASN A 9 5.36 4.90 8.80
C ASN A 9 4.85 4.38 7.43
N LEU A 10 4.27 3.18 7.39
CA LEU A 10 3.61 2.65 6.20
C LEU A 10 2.46 3.56 5.76
N ALA A 11 1.57 3.94 6.69
CA ALA A 11 0.45 4.84 6.41
C ALA A 11 0.93 6.18 5.86
N ARG A 12 1.93 6.80 6.51
CA ARG A 12 2.54 8.06 6.07
C ARG A 12 3.18 7.96 4.69
N GLY A 13 3.89 6.87 4.42
CA GLY A 13 4.49 6.61 3.10
C GLY A 13 3.44 6.56 1.99
N ARG A 14 2.32 5.85 2.22
CA ARG A 14 1.19 5.80 1.28
C ARG A 14 0.54 7.16 1.07
N ILE A 15 0.31 7.90 2.14
CA ILE A 15 -0.24 9.27 2.06
C ILE A 15 0.69 10.15 1.23
N ALA A 16 1.99 10.16 1.52
CA ALA A 16 2.97 10.96 0.80
C ALA A 16 3.03 10.59 -0.69
N PHE A 17 3.08 9.29 -1.02
CA PHE A 17 3.05 8.81 -2.40
C PHE A 17 1.76 9.21 -3.11
N GLY A 18 0.62 9.05 -2.44
CA GLY A 18 -0.69 9.43 -2.97
C GLY A 18 -0.77 10.93 -3.29
N VAL A 19 -0.33 11.78 -2.37
CA VAL A 19 -0.29 13.24 -2.57
C VAL A 19 0.61 13.60 -3.76
N VAL A 20 1.84 13.08 -3.81
CA VAL A 20 2.78 13.33 -4.93
C VAL A 20 2.20 12.87 -6.25
N SER A 21 1.54 11.71 -6.29
CA SER A 21 0.90 11.18 -7.50
C SER A 21 -0.24 12.07 -8.01
N LEU A 22 -0.97 12.73 -7.11
CA LEU A 22 -2.06 13.63 -7.47
C LEU A 22 -1.57 14.98 -7.97
N ILE A 23 -0.56 15.57 -7.30
CA ILE A 23 -0.06 16.92 -7.61
C ILE A 23 1.00 16.93 -8.73
N ALA A 24 1.81 15.87 -8.85
CA ALA A 24 2.91 15.79 -9.81
C ALA A 24 2.89 14.48 -10.64
N PRO A 25 1.74 14.10 -11.25
CA PRO A 25 1.62 12.82 -11.97
C PRO A 25 2.56 12.73 -13.17
N GLY A 26 2.85 13.86 -13.81
CA GLY A 26 3.77 13.90 -14.96
C GLY A 26 5.21 13.57 -14.59
N PHE A 27 5.65 13.92 -13.40
CA PHE A 27 6.97 13.54 -12.88
C PHE A 27 7.05 12.02 -12.68
N LEU A 28 6.10 11.45 -11.95
CA LEU A 28 6.08 10.01 -11.68
C LEU A 28 5.89 9.18 -12.94
N SER A 29 5.01 9.60 -13.87
CA SER A 29 4.82 8.87 -15.13
C SER A 29 6.10 8.82 -15.94
N ARG A 30 6.85 9.95 -16.06
CA ARG A 30 8.16 9.94 -16.72
C ARG A 30 9.19 9.07 -16.01
N ALA A 31 9.20 9.09 -14.69
CA ALA A 31 10.13 8.29 -13.89
C ALA A 31 9.91 6.78 -14.12
N ILE A 32 8.65 6.35 -14.24
CA ILE A 32 8.27 4.94 -14.34
C ILE A 32 8.29 4.45 -15.79
N THR A 33 7.64 5.18 -16.71
CA THR A 33 7.44 4.75 -18.10
C THR A 33 8.32 5.46 -19.12
N GLY A 34 8.99 6.53 -18.72
CA GLY A 34 9.69 7.43 -19.66
C GLY A 34 8.76 8.36 -20.43
N ARG A 35 7.46 8.28 -20.22
CA ARG A 35 6.40 9.02 -20.95
C ARG A 35 5.57 9.84 -19.96
N SER A 36 4.83 10.80 -20.50
CA SER A 36 3.95 11.67 -19.71
C SER A 36 2.79 12.16 -20.55
N ASP A 37 2.13 11.23 -21.23
CA ASP A 37 0.85 11.47 -21.92
C ASP A 37 -0.31 11.50 -20.88
N ASP A 38 -1.49 11.91 -21.34
CA ASP A 38 -2.65 12.06 -20.45
C ASP A 38 -3.12 10.73 -19.86
N GLY A 39 -3.00 9.63 -20.59
CA GLY A 39 -3.35 8.30 -20.11
C GLY A 39 -2.44 7.85 -18.95
N THR A 40 -1.12 8.01 -19.11
CA THR A 40 -0.17 7.67 -18.04
C THR A 40 -0.31 8.57 -16.84
N ARG A 41 -0.60 9.86 -17.00
CA ARG A 41 -0.89 10.77 -15.89
C ARG A 41 -2.17 10.42 -15.15
N LEU A 42 -3.24 10.09 -15.89
CA LEU A 42 -4.49 9.63 -15.29
C LEU A 42 -4.28 8.36 -14.47
N PHE A 43 -3.58 7.37 -15.02
CA PHE A 43 -3.24 6.14 -14.31
C PHE A 43 -2.48 6.41 -13.01
N VAL A 44 -1.46 7.26 -13.05
CA VAL A 44 -0.68 7.64 -11.85
C VAL A 44 -1.57 8.31 -10.79
N ARG A 45 -2.50 9.18 -11.21
CA ARG A 45 -3.47 9.79 -10.27
C ARG A 45 -4.41 8.77 -9.65
N MET A 46 -4.90 7.80 -10.42
CA MET A 46 -5.77 6.73 -9.89
C MET A 46 -5.05 5.88 -8.86
N VAL A 47 -3.82 5.47 -9.14
CA VAL A 47 -2.96 4.75 -8.18
C VAL A 47 -2.72 5.59 -6.94
N GLY A 48 -2.40 6.88 -7.11
CA GLY A 48 -2.17 7.79 -6.00
C GLY A 48 -3.41 8.04 -5.14
N ALA A 49 -4.59 8.20 -5.75
CA ALA A 49 -5.84 8.36 -5.01
C ALA A 49 -6.18 7.12 -4.17
N ARG A 50 -5.95 5.92 -4.71
CA ARG A 50 -6.10 4.67 -3.98
C ARG A 50 -5.14 4.59 -2.78
N ASP A 51 -3.85 4.88 -2.99
CA ASP A 51 -2.85 4.82 -1.92
C ASP A 51 -3.11 5.89 -0.85
N LEU A 52 -3.54 7.07 -1.24
CA LEU A 52 -3.98 8.09 -0.30
C LEU A 52 -5.15 7.60 0.56
N GLY A 53 -6.17 7.00 -0.06
CA GLY A 53 -7.33 6.46 0.66
C GLY A 53 -6.96 5.35 1.65
N VAL A 54 -6.15 4.37 1.21
CA VAL A 54 -5.69 3.27 2.07
C VAL A 54 -4.80 3.80 3.20
N GLY A 55 -3.88 4.72 2.88
CA GLY A 55 -2.98 5.33 3.87
C GLY A 55 -3.73 6.15 4.92
N LEU A 56 -4.70 6.97 4.51
CA LEU A 56 -5.55 7.74 5.44
C LEU A 56 -6.41 6.82 6.30
N GLY A 57 -7.01 5.78 5.72
CA GLY A 57 -7.81 4.81 6.47
C GLY A 57 -7.01 4.10 7.55
N LEU A 58 -5.80 3.63 7.21
CA LEU A 58 -4.89 3.02 8.19
C LEU A 58 -4.45 4.03 9.26
N HIS A 59 -4.09 5.26 8.86
CA HIS A 59 -3.69 6.30 9.79
C HIS A 59 -4.79 6.65 10.80
N VAL A 60 -6.02 6.83 10.34
CA VAL A 60 -7.19 7.13 11.19
C VAL A 60 -7.51 5.95 12.12
N ALA A 61 -7.39 4.71 11.64
CA ALA A 61 -7.60 3.53 12.47
C ALA A 61 -6.55 3.46 13.61
N LEU A 62 -5.29 3.73 13.30
CA LEU A 62 -4.21 3.80 14.30
C LEU A 62 -4.40 4.93 15.31
N ASP A 63 -4.82 6.12 14.84
CA ASP A 63 -5.04 7.29 15.71
C ASP A 63 -6.22 7.09 16.69
N ARG A 64 -7.22 6.31 16.28
CA ARG A 64 -8.42 6.02 17.07
C ARG A 64 -8.36 4.70 17.85
N ASP A 65 -7.22 4.01 17.87
CA ASP A 65 -7.08 2.65 18.41
C ASP A 65 -8.16 1.67 17.89
N ALA A 66 -8.59 1.90 16.63
CA ALA A 66 -9.55 1.06 15.94
C ALA A 66 -8.86 -0.14 15.24
N PRO A 67 -9.60 -1.21 14.90
CA PRO A 67 -9.04 -2.36 14.19
C PRO A 67 -8.32 -1.97 12.90
N THR A 68 -7.04 -2.33 12.78
CA THR A 68 -6.18 -1.96 11.63
C THR A 68 -6.09 -3.06 10.59
N ARG A 69 -6.46 -4.28 10.94
CA ARG A 69 -6.27 -5.49 10.14
C ARG A 69 -6.82 -5.34 8.71
N GLY A 70 -8.06 -4.86 8.57
CA GLY A 70 -8.67 -4.71 7.25
C GLY A 70 -7.91 -3.75 6.33
N TRP A 71 -7.35 -2.67 6.88
CA TRP A 71 -6.52 -1.72 6.13
C TRP A 71 -5.17 -2.30 5.73
N LEU A 72 -4.57 -3.10 6.61
CA LEU A 72 -3.30 -3.77 6.34
C LEU A 72 -3.46 -4.91 5.33
N GLU A 73 -4.54 -5.69 5.42
CA GLU A 73 -4.87 -6.71 4.42
C GLU A 73 -5.16 -6.07 3.05
N ALA A 74 -5.93 -4.98 3.01
CA ALA A 74 -6.16 -4.21 1.78
C ALA A 74 -4.84 -3.68 1.19
N SER A 75 -3.94 -3.16 2.03
CA SER A 75 -2.60 -2.74 1.61
C SER A 75 -1.82 -3.88 0.96
N ALA A 76 -1.79 -5.06 1.59
CA ALA A 76 -1.07 -6.22 1.07
C ALA A 76 -1.63 -6.69 -0.29
N VAL A 77 -2.95 -6.71 -0.43
CA VAL A 77 -3.63 -7.06 -1.70
C VAL A 77 -3.29 -6.05 -2.79
N VAL A 78 -3.38 -4.77 -2.49
CA VAL A 78 -3.06 -3.69 -3.44
C VAL A 78 -1.62 -3.81 -3.94
N ASP A 79 -0.66 -3.97 -3.05
CA ASP A 79 0.76 -4.10 -3.41
C ASP A 79 1.01 -5.38 -4.23
N GLY A 80 0.30 -6.47 -3.91
CA GLY A 80 0.35 -7.71 -4.70
C GLY A 80 -0.19 -7.52 -6.13
N ILE A 81 -1.29 -6.79 -6.28
CA ILE A 81 -1.85 -6.45 -7.59
C ILE A 81 -0.90 -5.55 -8.37
N ASP A 82 -0.29 -4.56 -7.71
CA ASP A 82 0.69 -3.68 -8.34
C ASP A 82 1.92 -4.45 -8.83
N ALA A 83 2.44 -5.36 -8.02
CA ALA A 83 3.56 -6.21 -8.44
C ALA A 83 3.21 -7.03 -9.70
N ALA A 84 2.01 -7.63 -9.74
CA ALA A 84 1.52 -8.34 -10.91
C ALA A 84 1.36 -7.40 -12.12
N ALA A 85 0.78 -6.21 -11.93
CA ALA A 85 0.60 -5.22 -12.98
C ALA A 85 1.94 -4.74 -13.57
N PHE A 86 2.94 -4.45 -12.72
CA PHE A 86 4.29 -4.09 -13.18
C PHE A 86 4.95 -5.23 -13.96
N LEU A 87 4.78 -6.46 -13.52
CA LEU A 87 5.33 -7.62 -14.22
C LEU A 87 4.69 -7.81 -15.60
N LEU A 88 3.39 -7.66 -15.71
CA LEU A 88 2.66 -7.73 -16.98
C LEU A 88 3.04 -6.55 -17.91
N ALA A 89 3.20 -5.35 -17.35
CA ALA A 89 3.53 -4.14 -18.08
C ALA A 89 5.05 -3.95 -18.33
N ARG A 90 5.89 -4.92 -17.97
CA ARG A 90 7.36 -4.79 -17.99
C ARG A 90 7.95 -4.22 -19.30
N LYS A 91 7.33 -4.53 -20.43
CA LYS A 91 7.77 -4.04 -21.75
C LYS A 91 7.56 -2.53 -21.95
N HIS A 92 6.71 -1.90 -21.14
CA HIS A 92 6.36 -0.48 -21.21
C HIS A 92 7.07 0.36 -20.15
N LEU A 93 7.86 -0.27 -19.28
CA LEU A 93 8.62 0.41 -18.24
C LEU A 93 9.98 0.87 -18.77
N ARG A 94 10.52 1.92 -18.15
CA ARG A 94 11.91 2.32 -18.41
C ARG A 94 12.88 1.19 -18.01
N PRO A 95 13.99 1.02 -18.73
CA PRO A 95 15.04 0.09 -18.32
C PRO A 95 15.48 0.35 -16.86
N GLY A 96 15.57 -0.71 -16.08
CA GLY A 96 16.02 -0.65 -14.69
C GLY A 96 14.94 -0.29 -13.64
N VAL A 97 13.73 0.12 -14.05
CA VAL A 97 12.66 0.48 -13.11
C VAL A 97 12.01 -0.77 -12.49
N LEU A 98 11.87 -1.85 -13.27
CA LEU A 98 11.13 -3.03 -12.85
C LEU A 98 11.64 -3.66 -11.53
N PRO A 99 12.95 -3.87 -11.31
CA PRO A 99 13.41 -4.45 -10.04
C PRO A 99 13.05 -3.59 -8.83
N GLY A 100 13.15 -2.27 -8.94
CA GLY A 100 12.81 -1.34 -7.86
C GLY A 100 11.32 -1.33 -7.55
N THR A 101 10.46 -1.29 -8.57
CA THR A 101 8.99 -1.31 -8.37
C THR A 101 8.51 -2.64 -7.83
N LEU A 102 9.02 -3.76 -8.33
CA LEU A 102 8.69 -5.08 -7.80
C LEU A 102 9.19 -5.26 -6.36
N GLY A 103 10.42 -4.83 -6.06
CA GLY A 103 10.98 -4.90 -4.71
C GLY A 103 10.15 -4.08 -3.71
N LEU A 104 9.77 -2.86 -4.09
CA LEU A 104 8.94 -1.99 -3.25
C LEU A 104 7.54 -2.58 -3.02
N ALA A 105 6.88 -3.05 -4.07
CA ALA A 105 5.56 -3.66 -3.97
C ALA A 105 5.59 -4.96 -3.15
N ALA A 106 6.58 -5.84 -3.38
CA ALA A 106 6.73 -7.06 -2.60
C ALA A 106 7.01 -6.77 -1.12
N ALA A 107 7.91 -5.83 -0.82
CA ALA A 107 8.20 -5.41 0.55
C ALA A 107 6.97 -4.82 1.24
N GLY A 108 6.20 -3.98 0.54
CA GLY A 108 4.94 -3.41 1.03
C GLY A 108 3.91 -4.50 1.34
N ALA A 109 3.71 -5.46 0.42
CA ALA A 109 2.79 -6.56 0.60
C ALA A 109 3.17 -7.44 1.81
N LEU A 110 4.44 -7.83 1.92
CA LEU A 110 4.93 -8.67 3.02
C LEU A 110 4.85 -7.96 4.37
N LEU A 111 5.27 -6.69 4.43
CA LEU A 111 5.20 -5.88 5.64
C LEU A 111 3.75 -5.69 6.09
N SER A 112 2.85 -5.36 5.18
CA SER A 112 1.44 -5.17 5.48
C SER A 112 0.79 -6.46 5.98
N ALA A 113 1.06 -7.60 5.32
CA ALA A 113 0.55 -8.90 5.74
C ALA A 113 1.10 -9.35 7.10
N TRP A 114 2.36 -9.05 7.39
CA TRP A 114 2.97 -9.33 8.69
C TRP A 114 2.35 -8.45 9.79
N LEU A 115 2.24 -7.14 9.59
CA LEU A 115 1.63 -6.21 10.53
C LEU A 115 0.16 -6.54 10.82
N ALA A 116 -0.59 -7.00 9.82
CA ALA A 116 -1.98 -7.44 10.00
C ALA A 116 -2.12 -8.59 11.00
N ARG A 117 -1.09 -9.42 11.12
CA ARG A 117 -1.08 -10.54 12.09
C ARG A 117 -0.62 -10.11 13.48
N GLN A 118 0.22 -9.07 13.57
CA GLN A 118 0.79 -8.62 14.83
C GLN A 118 -0.12 -7.65 15.59
N LEU A 119 -0.71 -6.68 14.89
CA LEU A 119 -1.46 -5.59 15.51
C LEU A 119 -2.89 -5.96 15.91
N ASP A 120 -3.52 -6.86 15.16
CA ASP A 120 -4.88 -7.34 15.44
C ASP A 120 -4.88 -8.89 15.49
N PRO A 121 -4.33 -9.52 16.54
CA PRO A 121 -4.42 -10.96 16.67
C PRO A 121 -5.89 -11.40 16.72
N ALA A 122 -6.21 -12.50 16.05
CA ALA A 122 -7.55 -13.03 15.95
C ALA A 122 -8.17 -13.11 17.35
N ARG A 123 -9.34 -12.48 17.56
CA ARG A 123 -10.08 -12.62 18.83
C ARG A 123 -10.31 -14.10 19.10
N PRO A 124 -10.07 -14.60 20.33
CA PRO A 124 -10.43 -15.97 20.69
C PRO A 124 -11.91 -16.21 20.36
N SER A 125 -12.19 -17.35 19.73
CA SER A 125 -13.58 -17.71 19.40
C SER A 125 -14.46 -17.72 20.66
N PRO A 126 -15.72 -17.23 20.61
CA PRO A 126 -16.60 -17.13 21.77
C PRO A 126 -16.93 -18.49 22.44
N SER A 127 -16.51 -19.60 21.83
CA SER A 127 -16.81 -20.97 22.25
C SER A 127 -16.00 -21.49 23.44
N GLN A 128 -15.18 -20.64 24.12
CA GLN A 128 -14.39 -21.05 25.29
C GLN A 128 -14.89 -20.44 26.62
N HIS A 129 -16.17 -20.08 26.72
CA HIS A 129 -16.73 -19.90 28.08
C HIS A 129 -17.12 -21.28 28.59
N PRO A 130 -16.46 -21.82 29.62
CA PRO A 130 -16.99 -22.98 30.31
C PRO A 130 -18.32 -22.56 30.93
N ALA A 131 -19.38 -23.31 30.58
CA ALA A 131 -20.66 -23.19 31.24
C ALA A 131 -20.45 -23.43 32.75
N GLN A 132 -20.69 -22.38 33.57
CA GLN A 132 -20.85 -22.51 35.01
C GLN A 132 -22.30 -22.77 35.33
#